data_5bd70487462a4dc3403320f66196eb46
#
_entry.id   5bd70487462a4dc3403320f66196eb46
#
_cell.length_a   1.000
_cell.length_b   1.000
_cell.length_c   1.000
_cell.angle_alpha   90.00
_cell.angle_beta   90.00
_cell.angle_gamma   90.00
#
_symmetry.space_group_name_H-M   'P 1'
#
loop_
_entity.id
_entity.type
_entity.pdbx_description
1 polymer ?
#
loop_
_entity_poly.entity_id
_entity_poly.type
_entity_poly.pdbx_seq_one_letter_code
_entity_poly.pdbx_strand_id
1 'polypeptide(L)'
;MKKILIVFVALLLVNNKVVAGDKEDIVNQIKKQWVDFSNKKTDLSLINPNGSWQARSDGGLWDFQSPKEIQSQIEDSPNTLNFRPYHIEVTIVGKSQDVAYTNYYLVGTITGPGRKVVAKNYRTRASGTLVKKAGKWVAVGQHFSPLHGGSGVIFD
;
A
#
# COMPACT_ATOMS: atom_id res chain seq x y z
N MET A 1 23.35 -21.38 -34.96
CA MET A 1 23.23 -20.00 -34.42
C MET A 1 21.78 -19.50 -34.28
N LYS A 2 20.82 -19.82 -35.18
CA LYS A 2 19.42 -19.35 -35.06
C LYS A 2 18.63 -19.87 -33.84
N LYS A 3 18.93 -21.09 -33.33
CA LYS A 3 18.22 -21.67 -32.18
C LYS A 3 18.55 -20.98 -30.83
N ILE A 4 19.78 -20.46 -30.68
CA ILE A 4 20.20 -19.75 -29.44
C ILE A 4 19.52 -18.40 -29.36
N LEU A 5 19.28 -17.71 -30.46
CA LEU A 5 18.59 -16.41 -30.45
C LEU A 5 17.13 -16.53 -30.04
N ILE A 6 16.42 -17.61 -30.40
CA ILE A 6 15.03 -17.82 -30.04
C ILE A 6 14.89 -18.08 -28.53
N VAL A 7 15.82 -18.82 -27.92
CA VAL A 7 15.84 -19.08 -26.48
C VAL A 7 16.08 -17.78 -25.69
N PHE A 8 16.97 -16.92 -26.19
CA PHE A 8 17.28 -15.65 -25.51
C PHE A 8 16.10 -14.65 -25.54
N VAL A 9 15.41 -14.58 -26.70
CA VAL A 9 14.20 -13.75 -26.86
C VAL A 9 13.04 -14.28 -25.97
N ALA A 10 12.87 -15.60 -25.88
CA ALA A 10 11.86 -16.22 -25.04
C ALA A 10 12.11 -15.94 -23.54
N LEU A 11 13.37 -15.99 -23.07
CA LEU A 11 13.75 -15.65 -21.71
C LEU A 11 13.49 -14.17 -21.36
N LEU A 12 13.76 -13.26 -22.28
CA LEU A 12 13.46 -11.83 -22.09
C LEU A 12 11.95 -11.55 -22.02
N LEU A 13 11.15 -12.24 -22.82
CA LEU A 13 9.69 -12.10 -22.81
C LEU A 13 9.06 -12.69 -21.55
N VAL A 14 9.61 -13.77 -21.01
CA VAL A 14 9.13 -14.37 -19.76
C VAL A 14 9.38 -13.44 -18.58
N ASN A 15 10.57 -12.87 -18.46
CA ASN A 15 10.91 -11.95 -17.38
C ASN A 15 10.02 -10.69 -17.39
N ASN A 16 9.75 -10.11 -18.56
CA ASN A 16 8.87 -8.94 -18.68
C ASN A 16 7.41 -9.25 -18.29
N LYS A 17 6.91 -10.44 -18.61
CA LYS A 17 5.55 -10.86 -18.20
C LYS A 17 5.42 -11.06 -16.69
N VAL A 18 6.45 -11.63 -16.06
CA VAL A 18 6.46 -11.82 -14.58
C VAL A 18 6.44 -10.48 -13.88
N VAL A 19 7.26 -9.53 -14.27
CA VAL A 19 7.29 -8.17 -13.67
C VAL A 19 5.98 -7.44 -13.90
N ALA A 20 5.36 -7.55 -15.05
CA ALA A 20 4.06 -6.93 -15.34
C ALA A 20 2.95 -7.50 -14.44
N GLY A 21 2.91 -8.81 -14.24
CA GLY A 21 1.97 -9.47 -13.33
C GLY A 21 2.17 -9.02 -11.88
N ASP A 22 3.41 -8.98 -11.40
CA ASP A 22 3.74 -8.53 -10.05
C ASP A 22 3.30 -7.08 -9.77
N LYS A 23 3.44 -6.18 -10.74
CA LYS A 23 2.95 -4.80 -10.60
C LYS A 23 1.43 -4.73 -10.49
N GLU A 24 0.73 -5.48 -11.32
CA GLU A 24 -0.72 -5.55 -11.30
C GLU A 24 -1.24 -6.15 -9.98
N ASP A 25 -0.59 -7.21 -9.50
CA ASP A 25 -0.89 -7.85 -8.20
C ASP A 25 -0.77 -6.85 -7.06
N ILE A 26 0.32 -6.07 -7.01
CA ILE A 26 0.53 -5.04 -5.99
C ILE A 26 -0.53 -3.94 -6.09
N VAL A 27 -0.87 -3.47 -7.29
CA VAL A 27 -1.92 -2.47 -7.50
C VAL A 27 -3.26 -2.98 -6.97
N ASN A 28 -3.62 -4.22 -7.30
CA ASN A 28 -4.86 -4.84 -6.85
C ASN A 28 -4.86 -5.07 -5.33
N GLN A 29 -3.72 -5.47 -4.75
CA GLN A 29 -3.53 -5.59 -3.31
C GLN A 29 -3.77 -4.26 -2.60
N ILE A 30 -3.20 -3.14 -3.07
CA ILE A 30 -3.40 -1.81 -2.49
C ILE A 30 -4.87 -1.40 -2.55
N LYS A 31 -5.53 -1.58 -3.69
CA LYS A 31 -6.97 -1.28 -3.84
C LYS A 31 -7.82 -2.08 -2.86
N LYS A 32 -7.57 -3.40 -2.79
CA LYS A 32 -8.29 -4.30 -1.87
C LYS A 32 -8.05 -3.91 -0.41
N GLN A 33 -6.82 -3.60 -0.02
CA GLN A 33 -6.47 -3.19 1.35
C GLN A 33 -7.32 -2.01 1.82
N TRP A 34 -7.50 -0.98 1.00
CA TRP A 34 -8.30 0.19 1.37
C TRP A 34 -9.81 -0.10 1.42
N VAL A 35 -10.30 -1.02 0.60
CA VAL A 35 -11.67 -1.54 0.73
C VAL A 35 -11.83 -2.33 2.03
N ASP A 36 -10.89 -3.19 2.36
CA ASP A 36 -10.91 -3.96 3.61
C ASP A 36 -10.87 -3.03 4.84
N PHE A 37 -10.00 -2.03 4.85
CA PHE A 37 -9.91 -1.04 5.92
C PHE A 37 -11.21 -0.23 6.11
N SER A 38 -11.89 0.12 5.02
CA SER A 38 -13.21 0.76 5.09
C SER A 38 -14.27 -0.15 5.74
N ASN A 39 -14.09 -1.46 5.66
CA ASN A 39 -14.95 -2.47 6.27
C ASN A 39 -14.42 -2.98 7.62
N LYS A 40 -13.44 -2.31 8.22
CA LYS A 40 -12.82 -2.73 9.48
C LYS A 40 -12.24 -4.14 9.43
N LYS A 41 -11.55 -4.45 8.36
CA LYS A 41 -10.89 -5.75 8.13
C LYS A 41 -9.43 -5.55 7.79
N THR A 42 -8.59 -6.47 8.21
CA THR A 42 -7.16 -6.48 7.95
C THR A 42 -6.73 -7.85 7.47
N ASP A 43 -6.11 -7.89 6.29
CA ASP A 43 -5.50 -9.13 5.79
C ASP A 43 -4.04 -9.22 6.30
N LEU A 44 -3.85 -9.94 7.40
CA LEU A 44 -2.53 -10.10 8.03
C LEU A 44 -1.51 -10.77 7.11
N SER A 45 -1.94 -11.51 6.08
CA SER A 45 -1.02 -12.16 5.14
C SER A 45 -0.29 -11.16 4.22
N LEU A 46 -0.74 -9.91 4.18
CA LEU A 46 -0.15 -8.81 3.40
C LEU A 46 0.80 -7.95 4.24
N ILE A 47 0.93 -8.22 5.51
CA ILE A 47 1.81 -7.52 6.44
C ILE A 47 3.02 -8.41 6.72
N ASN A 48 4.21 -7.80 6.78
CA ASN A 48 5.40 -8.56 7.16
C ASN A 48 5.23 -9.16 8.57
N PRO A 49 5.40 -10.48 8.74
CA PRO A 49 5.17 -11.14 10.04
C PRO A 49 6.09 -10.62 11.16
N ASN A 50 7.24 -10.06 10.81
CA ASN A 50 8.18 -9.47 11.77
C ASN A 50 7.84 -8.01 12.13
N GLY A 51 6.75 -7.46 11.60
CA GLY A 51 6.36 -6.06 11.78
C GLY A 51 6.72 -5.16 10.60
N SER A 52 6.25 -3.92 10.67
CA SER A 52 6.37 -2.93 9.60
C SER A 52 6.57 -1.53 10.19
N TRP A 53 7.42 -0.72 9.56
CA TRP A 53 7.57 0.68 9.91
C TRP A 53 6.41 1.50 9.37
N GLN A 54 5.82 2.33 10.23
CA GLN A 54 4.68 3.17 9.89
C GLN A 54 4.98 4.64 10.20
N ALA A 55 4.67 5.53 9.26
CA ALA A 55 4.60 6.97 9.52
C ALA A 55 3.23 7.47 9.05
N ARG A 56 2.43 7.96 9.98
CA ARG A 56 1.05 8.37 9.71
C ARG A 56 0.99 9.86 9.34
N SER A 57 -0.08 10.22 8.67
CA SER A 57 -0.31 11.60 8.19
C SER A 57 -0.70 12.60 9.28
N ASP A 58 -0.86 12.16 10.51
CA ASP A 58 -1.12 13.02 11.68
C ASP A 58 0.12 13.72 12.22
N GLY A 59 1.30 13.50 11.61
CA GLY A 59 2.56 14.13 11.98
C GLY A 59 3.33 13.41 13.08
N GLY A 60 2.93 12.18 13.41
CA GLY A 60 3.64 11.34 14.37
C GLY A 60 5.04 10.92 13.88
N LEU A 61 5.87 10.45 14.81
CA LEU A 61 7.16 9.85 14.51
C LEU A 61 6.98 8.49 13.82
N TRP A 62 8.08 7.96 13.27
CA TRP A 62 8.12 6.58 12.83
C TRP A 62 7.86 5.63 13.99
N ASP A 63 6.97 4.69 13.75
CA ASP A 63 6.55 3.67 14.70
C ASP A 63 6.70 2.28 14.08
N PHE A 64 7.31 1.35 14.83
CA PHE A 64 7.44 -0.03 14.38
C PHE A 64 6.32 -0.86 14.98
N GLN A 65 5.44 -1.38 14.13
CA GLN A 65 4.23 -2.06 14.54
C GLN A 65 4.22 -3.52 14.13
N SER A 66 3.80 -4.37 15.05
CA SER A 66 3.48 -5.76 14.77
C SER A 66 2.20 -5.86 13.91
N PRO A 67 1.97 -7.00 13.22
CA PRO A 67 0.74 -7.21 12.48
C PRO A 67 -0.53 -7.06 13.33
N LYS A 68 -0.49 -7.45 14.61
CA LYS A 68 -1.63 -7.32 15.54
C LYS A 68 -1.93 -5.88 15.89
N GLU A 69 -0.91 -5.04 16.10
CA GLU A 69 -1.09 -3.62 16.36
C GLU A 69 -1.71 -2.91 15.16
N ILE A 70 -1.26 -3.23 13.93
CA ILE A 70 -1.85 -2.70 12.70
C ILE A 70 -3.31 -3.16 12.58
N GLN A 71 -3.60 -4.42 12.86
CA GLN A 71 -4.96 -4.95 12.86
C GLN A 71 -5.84 -4.20 13.85
N SER A 72 -5.42 -4.08 15.11
CA SER A 72 -6.18 -3.40 16.15
C SER A 72 -6.44 -1.93 15.82
N GLN A 73 -5.45 -1.23 15.26
CA GLN A 73 -5.62 0.16 14.82
C GLN A 73 -6.73 0.33 13.78
N ILE A 74 -6.95 -0.65 12.93
CA ILE A 74 -8.00 -0.60 11.90
C ILE A 74 -9.33 -1.11 12.43
N GLU A 75 -9.33 -2.30 13.04
CA GLU A 75 -10.55 -3.02 13.40
C GLU A 75 -11.22 -2.44 14.65
N ASP A 76 -10.43 -2.03 15.66
CA ASP A 76 -10.93 -1.47 16.93
C ASP A 76 -11.05 0.06 16.90
N SER A 77 -10.57 0.74 15.85
CA SER A 77 -10.70 2.19 15.73
C SER A 77 -12.16 2.65 15.84
N PRO A 78 -12.50 3.71 16.57
CA PRO A 78 -13.84 4.27 16.54
C PRO A 78 -14.18 4.91 15.19
N ASN A 79 -13.15 5.22 14.39
CA ASN A 79 -13.31 5.87 13.10
C ASN A 79 -13.33 4.87 11.94
N THR A 80 -14.05 5.20 10.89
CA THR A 80 -14.05 4.46 9.61
C THR A 80 -13.30 5.25 8.56
N LEU A 81 -12.39 4.60 7.87
CA LEU A 81 -11.54 5.19 6.82
C LEU A 81 -12.15 4.91 5.46
N ASN A 82 -12.90 5.84 4.89
CA ASN A 82 -13.51 5.71 3.57
C ASN A 82 -12.58 6.31 2.52
N PHE A 83 -11.48 5.61 2.21
CA PHE A 83 -10.45 6.10 1.31
C PHE A 83 -10.41 5.33 0.00
N ARG A 84 -9.99 6.05 -1.06
CA ARG A 84 -9.73 5.48 -2.38
C ARG A 84 -8.31 5.84 -2.81
N PRO A 85 -7.50 4.86 -3.22
CA PRO A 85 -6.19 5.12 -3.79
C PRO A 85 -6.32 5.56 -5.25
N TYR A 86 -5.51 6.54 -5.65
CA TYR A 86 -5.41 7.08 -7.00
C TYR A 86 -3.96 7.11 -7.46
N HIS A 87 -3.73 6.97 -8.77
CA HIS A 87 -2.42 7.05 -9.41
C HIS A 87 -1.39 6.15 -8.70
N ILE A 88 -1.74 4.85 -8.62
CA ILE A 88 -0.85 3.87 -7.98
C ILE A 88 0.27 3.55 -8.94
N GLU A 89 1.50 3.91 -8.56
CA GLU A 89 2.71 3.57 -9.26
C GLU A 89 3.50 2.51 -8.49
N VAL A 90 4.04 1.54 -9.21
CA VAL A 90 4.81 0.44 -8.65
C VAL A 90 6.14 0.33 -9.38
N THR A 91 7.23 0.40 -8.63
CA THR A 91 8.59 0.19 -9.14
C THR A 91 9.17 -1.06 -8.49
N ILE A 92 9.38 -2.10 -9.28
CA ILE A 92 10.09 -3.31 -8.83
C ILE A 92 11.59 -3.05 -8.91
N VAL A 93 12.31 -3.35 -7.85
CA VAL A 93 13.75 -3.08 -7.71
C VAL A 93 14.53 -4.33 -7.27
N GLY A 94 15.86 -4.25 -7.41
CA GLY A 94 16.75 -5.35 -7.05
C GLY A 94 16.92 -6.39 -8.18
N LYS A 95 18.03 -7.13 -8.10
CA LYS A 95 18.35 -8.18 -9.10
C LYS A 95 17.36 -9.35 -9.05
N SER A 96 16.88 -9.67 -7.85
CA SER A 96 15.90 -10.74 -7.60
C SER A 96 14.47 -10.33 -7.91
N GLN A 97 14.21 -9.02 -8.17
CA GLN A 97 12.88 -8.46 -8.42
C GLN A 97 11.87 -8.82 -7.30
N ASP A 98 12.35 -8.83 -6.07
CA ASP A 98 11.63 -9.22 -4.86
C ASP A 98 11.37 -8.07 -3.89
N VAL A 99 11.71 -6.84 -4.32
CA VAL A 99 11.41 -5.61 -3.61
C VAL A 99 10.60 -4.68 -4.50
N ALA A 100 9.56 -4.07 -3.97
CA ALA A 100 8.75 -3.08 -4.65
C ALA A 100 8.66 -1.80 -3.83
N TYR A 101 8.81 -0.67 -4.49
CA TYR A 101 8.45 0.63 -3.99
C TYR A 101 7.15 1.09 -4.63
N THR A 102 6.24 1.61 -3.83
CA THR A 102 4.93 2.09 -4.29
C THR A 102 4.70 3.52 -3.87
N ASN A 103 4.03 4.29 -4.71
CA ASN A 103 3.51 5.60 -4.37
C ASN A 103 2.12 5.80 -4.97
N TYR A 104 1.26 6.50 -4.23
CA TYR A 104 -0.11 6.79 -4.66
C TYR A 104 -0.70 7.94 -3.83
N TYR A 105 -1.85 8.41 -4.23
CA TYR A 105 -2.63 9.35 -3.44
C TYR A 105 -3.80 8.63 -2.78
N LEU A 106 -4.11 9.03 -1.53
CA LEU A 106 -5.36 8.65 -0.87
C LEU A 106 -6.27 9.86 -0.78
N VAL A 107 -7.53 9.64 -1.16
CA VAL A 107 -8.58 10.66 -1.09
C VAL A 107 -9.82 10.04 -0.45
N GLY A 108 -10.44 10.75 0.45
CA GLY A 108 -11.66 10.25 1.06
C GLY A 108 -12.15 11.02 2.26
N THR A 109 -12.84 10.31 3.13
CA THR A 109 -13.49 10.85 4.31
C THR A 109 -13.22 9.96 5.52
N ILE A 110 -13.03 10.56 6.69
CA ILE A 110 -13.00 9.86 7.97
C ILE A 110 -14.32 10.11 8.66
N THR A 111 -15.01 9.04 9.06
CA THR A 111 -16.26 9.12 9.83
C THR A 111 -16.07 8.48 11.19
N GLY A 112 -16.48 9.18 12.22
CA GLY A 112 -16.47 8.72 13.61
C GLY A 112 -17.81 8.09 14.06
N PRO A 113 -17.97 7.84 15.36
CA PRO A 113 -19.18 7.31 15.95
C PRO A 113 -20.41 8.13 15.58
N GLY A 114 -21.56 7.47 15.40
CA GLY A 114 -22.80 8.12 14.99
C GLY A 114 -22.75 8.70 13.57
N ARG A 115 -21.83 8.24 12.73
CA ARG A 115 -21.58 8.73 11.37
C ARG A 115 -21.16 10.21 11.31
N LYS A 116 -20.65 10.78 12.39
CA LYS A 116 -20.11 12.13 12.43
C LYS A 116 -18.89 12.20 11.50
N VAL A 117 -18.86 13.15 10.57
CA VAL A 117 -17.70 13.38 9.72
C VAL A 117 -16.60 14.02 10.57
N VAL A 118 -15.47 13.34 10.67
CA VAL A 118 -14.25 13.80 11.37
C VAL A 118 -13.35 14.56 10.42
N ALA A 119 -13.20 14.10 9.19
CA ALA A 119 -12.48 14.80 8.15
C ALA A 119 -13.16 14.62 6.80
N LYS A 120 -13.35 15.74 6.08
CA LYS A 120 -13.77 15.77 4.67
C LYS A 120 -12.56 16.02 3.79
N ASN A 121 -12.66 15.55 2.53
CA ASN A 121 -11.61 15.82 1.53
C ASN A 121 -10.20 15.47 2.02
N TYR A 122 -10.11 14.43 2.87
CA TYR A 122 -8.81 13.92 3.29
C TYR A 122 -7.97 13.59 2.06
N ARG A 123 -6.78 14.17 1.98
CA ARG A 123 -5.85 13.96 0.87
C ARG A 123 -4.44 13.77 1.41
N THR A 124 -3.82 12.67 1.02
CA THR A 124 -2.46 12.37 1.45
C THR A 124 -1.68 11.68 0.35
N ARG A 125 -0.37 11.84 0.39
CA ARG A 125 0.56 11.02 -0.38
C ARG A 125 0.88 9.79 0.44
N ALA A 126 0.84 8.65 -0.20
CA ALA A 126 1.22 7.39 0.38
C ALA A 126 2.42 6.82 -0.36
N SER A 127 3.36 6.28 0.37
CA SER A 127 4.43 5.46 -0.17
C SER A 127 4.61 4.20 0.67
N GLY A 128 5.06 3.13 0.04
CA GLY A 128 5.28 1.87 0.72
C GLY A 128 6.41 1.09 0.11
N THR A 129 7.06 0.29 0.94
CA THR A 129 8.02 -0.72 0.51
C THR A 129 7.44 -2.09 0.79
N LEU A 130 7.43 -2.94 -0.23
CA LEU A 130 6.99 -4.33 -0.12
C LEU A 130 8.17 -5.25 -0.46
N VAL A 131 8.17 -6.43 0.14
CA VAL A 131 9.08 -7.51 -0.20
C VAL A 131 8.29 -8.76 -0.57
N LYS A 132 8.80 -9.54 -1.53
CA LYS A 132 8.17 -10.78 -1.94
C LYS A 132 8.66 -11.91 -1.06
N LYS A 133 7.76 -12.52 -0.28
CA LYS A 133 8.04 -13.65 0.61
C LYS A 133 7.12 -14.81 0.27
N ALA A 134 7.70 -15.97 -0.03
CA ALA A 134 6.94 -17.17 -0.42
C ALA A 134 5.86 -16.88 -1.50
N GLY A 135 6.23 -16.09 -2.51
CA GLY A 135 5.35 -15.72 -3.62
C GLY A 135 4.33 -14.62 -3.34
N LYS A 136 4.27 -14.06 -2.11
CA LYS A 136 3.37 -12.98 -1.72
C LYS A 136 4.11 -11.67 -1.46
N TRP A 137 3.51 -10.56 -1.84
CA TRP A 137 4.01 -9.24 -1.52
C TRP A 137 3.54 -8.80 -0.13
N VAL A 138 4.49 -8.54 0.78
CA VAL A 138 4.19 -8.10 2.16
C VAL A 138 4.80 -6.73 2.43
N ALA A 139 4.04 -5.86 3.08
CA ALA A 139 4.48 -4.52 3.43
C ALA A 139 5.49 -4.55 4.59
N VAL A 140 6.65 -3.89 4.41
CA VAL A 140 7.70 -3.73 5.42
C VAL A 140 7.81 -2.29 5.91
N GLY A 141 7.22 -1.34 5.21
CA GLY A 141 7.14 0.06 5.62
C GLY A 141 6.10 0.82 4.80
N GLN A 142 5.40 1.74 5.46
CA GLN A 142 4.43 2.64 4.84
C GLN A 142 4.57 4.05 5.43
N HIS A 143 4.42 5.04 4.57
CA HIS A 143 4.46 6.44 4.95
C HIS A 143 3.30 7.18 4.30
N PHE A 144 2.64 8.00 5.11
CA PHE A 144 1.55 8.86 4.69
C PHE A 144 1.89 10.31 5.06
N SER A 145 1.85 11.21 4.09
CA SER A 145 2.08 12.63 4.35
C SER A 145 0.97 13.49 3.78
N PRO A 146 0.42 14.45 4.56
CA PRO A 146 -0.69 15.27 4.11
C PRO A 146 -0.30 16.16 2.93
N LEU A 147 -1.27 16.46 2.08
CA LEU A 147 -1.14 17.47 1.04
C LEU A 147 -1.64 18.81 1.60
N HIS A 148 -0.77 19.83 1.57
CA HIS A 148 -1.07 21.19 2.03
C HIS A 148 -1.36 22.14 0.86
N GLY A 149 -1.78 23.37 1.14
CA GLY A 149 -1.97 24.41 0.13
C GLY A 149 -3.21 24.19 -0.73
N GLY A 150 -4.38 24.00 -0.13
CA GLY A 150 -5.64 23.76 -0.82
C GLY A 150 -5.85 22.31 -1.27
N SER A 151 -4.78 21.53 -1.29
CA SER A 151 -4.82 20.08 -1.53
C SER A 151 -4.58 19.29 -0.26
N GLY A 152 -4.38 19.97 0.87
CA GLY A 152 -4.08 19.34 2.16
C GLY A 152 -5.27 18.66 2.81
N VAL A 153 -5.03 18.12 3.98
CA VAL A 153 -6.07 17.56 4.84
C VAL A 153 -6.84 18.72 5.47
N ILE A 154 -8.14 18.76 5.25
CA ILE A 154 -9.05 19.72 5.89
C ILE A 154 -9.82 18.95 6.95
N PHE A 155 -9.67 19.38 8.19
CA PHE A 155 -10.48 18.93 9.34
C PHE A 155 -11.48 20.04 9.66
N ASP A 156 -12.75 19.70 9.61
CA ASP A 156 -13.87 20.61 9.97
C ASP A 156 -14.20 20.52 11.45
#